data_c63d767749891372b1d014d59b3dca11
#
_entry.id   c63d767749891372b1d014d59b3dca11
#
_cell.length_a   1.000
_cell.length_b   1.000
_cell.length_c   1.000
_cell.angle_alpha   90.00
_cell.angle_beta   90.00
_cell.angle_gamma   90.00
#
_symmetry.space_group_name_H-M   'P 1'
#
loop_
_entity.id
_entity.type
_entity.pdbx_description
1 polymer ?
#
loop_
_entity_poly.entity_id
_entity_poly.type
_entity_poly.pdbx_seq_one_letter_code
_entity_poly.pdbx_strand_id
1 'polypeptide(L)'
;MRIYHPVRGVGGALRENSFAIIDDAGVEIGRGGLEFRVVKKMLPERPLDIELSMNAHPIASDTLFGALCARAESIKSEQGELPARLYTRCAIDDSEKHEYFTRMGFDDFDGDELFVLPVPQDLSGRRRNYVPLGTKSIDVDLRTRARREEFLMSLKDFGYVEHASEWLEARMKEPVFIARSVYQGSDFVGQMLVTGNQNEAQLEMVAVEQKWRGRGVACALIDEALAQLSSQRVAYLCARSVRRNKSAMQMFRRAGFEWVRTEGYLLGRDL
;
A
#
# COMPACT_ATOMS: atom_id res chain seq x y z
N MET A 1 33.87 -2.28 -15.38
CA MET A 1 32.66 -1.86 -14.61
C MET A 1 32.93 -1.96 -13.11
N ARG A 2 32.43 -1.01 -12.31
CA ARG A 2 32.55 -0.96 -10.85
C ARG A 2 31.21 -0.62 -10.19
N ILE A 3 30.84 -1.40 -9.15
CA ILE A 3 29.65 -1.16 -8.33
C ILE A 3 30.03 -0.36 -7.08
N TYR A 4 29.14 0.55 -6.64
CA TYR A 4 29.35 1.37 -5.44
C TYR A 4 28.02 1.82 -4.82
N HIS A 5 28.05 2.29 -3.56
CA HIS A 5 26.91 2.94 -2.94
C HIS A 5 26.84 4.42 -3.34
N PRO A 6 25.77 4.88 -3.98
CA PRO A 6 25.64 6.28 -4.38
C PRO A 6 25.55 7.20 -3.14
N VAL A 7 25.85 8.50 -3.33
CA VAL A 7 25.81 9.48 -2.23
C VAL A 7 24.42 9.63 -1.65
N ARG A 8 23.38 9.53 -2.49
CA ARG A 8 21.98 9.53 -2.09
C ARG A 8 21.35 8.20 -2.44
N GLY A 9 20.35 7.79 -1.64
CA GLY A 9 19.56 6.60 -1.95
C GLY A 9 18.84 6.71 -3.30
N VAL A 10 18.48 5.57 -3.85
CA VAL A 10 17.76 5.45 -5.14
C VAL A 10 16.29 5.20 -4.85
N GLY A 11 15.40 5.96 -5.48
CA GLY A 11 13.98 5.95 -5.14
C GLY A 11 13.77 6.47 -3.71
N GLY A 12 13.03 5.73 -2.90
CA GLY A 12 12.88 5.96 -1.44
C GLY A 12 13.88 5.19 -0.59
N ALA A 13 14.75 4.35 -1.21
CA ALA A 13 15.67 3.46 -0.49
C ALA A 13 16.76 4.23 0.25
N LEU A 14 17.17 3.72 1.41
CA LEU A 14 18.33 4.22 2.14
C LEU A 14 19.62 4.01 1.31
N ARG A 15 20.65 4.84 1.59
CA ARG A 15 21.93 4.75 0.89
C ARG A 15 22.55 3.35 0.95
N GLU A 16 22.52 2.71 2.11
CA GLU A 16 23.04 1.36 2.34
C GLU A 16 22.31 0.26 1.56
N ASN A 17 21.09 0.54 1.14
CA ASN A 17 20.24 -0.34 0.33
C ASN A 17 20.25 0.04 -1.15
N SER A 18 21.14 0.95 -1.55
CA SER A 18 21.22 1.48 -2.91
C SER A 18 22.58 1.19 -3.55
N PHE A 19 22.55 0.85 -4.83
CA PHE A 19 23.75 0.55 -5.62
C PHE A 19 23.71 1.32 -6.94
N ALA A 20 24.89 1.68 -7.43
CA ALA A 20 25.07 2.20 -8.77
C ALA A 20 26.27 1.54 -9.43
N ILE A 21 26.24 1.46 -10.75
CA ILE A 21 27.33 0.89 -11.58
C ILE A 21 27.85 1.96 -12.52
N ILE A 22 29.17 2.10 -12.57
CA ILE A 22 29.86 2.90 -13.57
C ILE A 22 30.67 2.00 -14.53
N ASP A 23 30.79 2.45 -15.76
CA ASP A 23 31.68 1.83 -16.73
C ASP A 23 33.16 2.21 -16.51
N ASP A 24 34.03 1.78 -17.40
CA ASP A 24 35.48 2.06 -17.33
C ASP A 24 35.80 3.53 -17.64
N ALA A 25 34.89 4.26 -18.28
CA ALA A 25 35.00 5.70 -18.52
C ALA A 25 34.48 6.55 -17.34
N GLY A 26 33.90 5.91 -16.30
CA GLY A 26 33.32 6.59 -15.14
C GLY A 26 31.88 7.07 -15.35
N VAL A 27 31.25 6.65 -16.44
CA VAL A 27 29.84 6.98 -16.70
C VAL A 27 28.94 6.02 -15.94
N GLU A 28 27.92 6.56 -15.25
CA GLU A 28 26.91 5.72 -14.59
C GLU A 28 26.01 5.05 -15.62
N ILE A 29 25.99 3.72 -15.60
CA ILE A 29 25.24 2.86 -16.55
C ILE A 29 24.16 2.03 -15.84
N GLY A 30 23.97 2.22 -14.53
CA GLY A 30 22.89 1.58 -13.80
C GLY A 30 22.83 2.02 -12.36
N ARG A 31 21.62 2.05 -11.82
CA ARG A 31 21.33 2.30 -10.40
C ARG A 31 20.10 1.53 -9.94
N GLY A 32 20.05 1.17 -8.67
CA GLY A 32 18.90 0.51 -8.07
C GLY A 32 18.94 0.58 -6.55
N GLY A 33 17.81 0.27 -5.93
CA GLY A 33 17.66 0.30 -4.48
C GLY A 33 16.58 -0.65 -3.99
N LEU A 34 16.63 -0.91 -2.69
CA LEU A 34 15.66 -1.74 -1.97
C LEU A 34 14.98 -0.91 -0.89
N GLU A 35 13.66 -0.88 -0.92
CA GLU A 35 12.82 -0.42 0.17
C GLU A 35 12.19 -1.63 0.85
N PHE A 36 12.09 -1.63 2.17
CA PHE A 36 11.45 -2.72 2.87
C PHE A 36 10.55 -2.24 4.00
N ARG A 37 9.54 -3.04 4.30
CA ARG A 37 8.60 -2.79 5.38
C ARG A 37 8.16 -4.10 6.01
N VAL A 38 7.79 -4.04 7.29
CA VAL A 38 7.24 -5.18 8.02
C VAL A 38 5.75 -4.98 8.21
N VAL A 39 4.94 -5.81 7.55
CA VAL A 39 3.47 -5.64 7.42
C VAL A 39 2.69 -6.80 8.03
N LYS A 40 3.06 -7.21 9.24
CA LYS A 40 2.52 -8.41 9.94
C LYS A 40 0.99 -8.48 9.97
N LYS A 41 0.30 -7.35 10.15
CA LYS A 41 -1.17 -7.33 10.22
C LYS A 41 -1.84 -7.39 8.85
N MET A 42 -1.17 -6.97 7.79
CA MET A 42 -1.70 -6.98 6.43
C MET A 42 -1.34 -8.25 5.66
N LEU A 43 -0.09 -8.69 5.76
CA LEU A 43 0.46 -9.85 5.04
C LEU A 43 1.12 -10.83 6.04
N PRO A 44 0.34 -11.53 6.86
CA PRO A 44 0.90 -12.35 7.95
C PRO A 44 1.74 -13.55 7.48
N GLU A 45 1.48 -14.06 6.27
CA GLU A 45 2.22 -15.20 5.71
C GLU A 45 3.64 -14.80 5.27
N ARG A 46 3.81 -13.56 4.80
CA ARG A 46 5.07 -12.97 4.34
C ARG A 46 5.15 -11.52 4.83
N PRO A 47 5.46 -11.34 6.11
CA PRO A 47 5.39 -10.02 6.72
C PRO A 47 6.53 -9.08 6.31
N LEU A 48 7.64 -9.58 5.80
CA LEU A 48 8.74 -8.78 5.28
C LEU A 48 8.57 -8.58 3.78
N ASP A 49 8.21 -7.37 3.40
CA ASP A 49 7.93 -6.95 2.04
C ASP A 49 9.09 -6.07 1.54
N ILE A 50 9.84 -6.54 0.52
CA ILE A 50 11.04 -5.86 0.01
C ILE A 50 10.77 -5.47 -1.44
N GLU A 51 10.70 -4.17 -1.71
CA GLU A 51 10.53 -3.63 -3.06
C GLU A 51 11.88 -3.33 -3.68
N LEU A 52 12.13 -3.88 -4.88
CA LEU A 52 13.31 -3.65 -5.70
C LEU A 52 12.97 -2.67 -6.81
N SER A 53 13.71 -1.58 -6.87
CA SER A 53 13.71 -0.66 -8.00
C SER A 53 15.08 -0.65 -8.68
N MET A 54 15.12 -0.78 -10.00
CA MET A 54 16.36 -0.65 -10.75
C MET A 54 16.13 -0.10 -12.16
N ASN A 55 17.11 0.65 -12.63
CA ASN A 55 17.22 1.10 -14.00
C ASN A 55 18.69 0.95 -14.41
N ALA A 56 18.96 0.15 -15.43
CA ALA A 56 20.33 -0.14 -15.85
C ALA A 56 20.39 -0.43 -17.35
N HIS A 57 21.53 -0.06 -17.94
CA HIS A 57 21.87 -0.52 -19.27
C HIS A 57 21.98 -2.06 -19.28
N PRO A 58 21.57 -2.76 -20.33
CA PRO A 58 21.56 -4.23 -20.39
C PRO A 58 22.86 -4.91 -19.91
N ILE A 59 24.01 -4.32 -20.23
CA ILE A 59 25.34 -4.86 -19.83
C ILE A 59 25.56 -4.82 -18.31
N ALA A 60 24.86 -3.95 -17.57
CA ALA A 60 25.00 -3.76 -16.12
C ALA A 60 23.86 -4.43 -15.33
N SER A 61 22.77 -4.81 -16.00
CA SER A 61 21.52 -5.24 -15.36
C SER A 61 21.72 -6.44 -14.44
N ASP A 62 22.39 -7.50 -14.90
CA ASP A 62 22.55 -8.73 -14.12
C ASP A 62 23.49 -8.51 -12.92
N THR A 63 24.53 -7.68 -13.09
CA THR A 63 25.45 -7.34 -11.98
C THR A 63 24.75 -6.54 -10.90
N LEU A 64 23.95 -5.54 -11.31
CA LEU A 64 23.15 -4.72 -10.39
C LEU A 64 22.09 -5.55 -9.67
N PHE A 65 21.37 -6.37 -10.42
CA PHE A 65 20.37 -7.28 -9.87
C PHE A 65 20.94 -8.24 -8.84
N GLY A 66 22.11 -8.85 -9.12
CA GLY A 66 22.80 -9.73 -8.18
C GLY A 66 23.17 -9.04 -6.87
N ALA A 67 23.66 -7.79 -6.93
CA ALA A 67 23.97 -7.01 -5.74
C ALA A 67 22.72 -6.66 -4.92
N LEU A 68 21.63 -6.29 -5.58
CA LEU A 68 20.34 -6.01 -4.92
C LEU A 68 19.77 -7.29 -4.27
N CYS A 69 19.86 -8.44 -4.92
CA CYS A 69 19.43 -9.71 -4.33
C CYS A 69 20.25 -10.08 -3.10
N ALA A 70 21.58 -9.96 -3.14
CA ALA A 70 22.45 -10.21 -1.99
C ALA A 70 22.10 -9.28 -0.81
N ARG A 71 21.81 -8.01 -1.08
CA ARG A 71 21.35 -7.08 -0.04
C ARG A 71 19.97 -7.44 0.51
N ALA A 72 19.05 -7.92 -0.32
CA ALA A 72 17.73 -8.37 0.12
C ALA A 72 17.83 -9.55 1.11
N GLU A 73 18.69 -10.51 0.85
CA GLU A 73 18.99 -11.61 1.81
C GLU A 73 19.57 -11.08 3.12
N SER A 74 20.47 -10.08 3.06
CA SER A 74 21.00 -9.44 4.26
C SER A 74 19.90 -8.75 5.06
N ILE A 75 18.99 -8.01 4.40
CA ILE A 75 17.84 -7.38 5.06
C ILE A 75 16.98 -8.44 5.75
N LYS A 76 16.71 -9.58 5.10
CA LYS A 76 15.96 -10.68 5.71
C LYS A 76 16.61 -11.17 6.99
N SER A 77 17.93 -11.43 6.97
CA SER A 77 18.69 -11.84 8.16
C SER A 77 18.68 -10.78 9.26
N GLU A 78 18.84 -9.50 8.91
CA GLU A 78 18.74 -8.38 9.85
C GLU A 78 17.34 -8.26 10.50
N GLN A 79 16.28 -8.71 9.81
CA GLN A 79 14.90 -8.72 10.30
C GLN A 79 14.51 -10.04 11.01
N GLY A 80 15.46 -10.87 11.42
CA GLY A 80 15.24 -12.09 12.18
C GLY A 80 14.62 -13.23 11.37
N GLU A 81 15.03 -13.37 10.12
CA GLU A 81 14.61 -14.44 9.19
C GLU A 81 13.08 -14.50 8.98
N LEU A 82 12.43 -13.34 9.02
CA LEU A 82 11.00 -13.29 8.71
C LEU A 82 10.76 -13.80 7.27
N PRO A 83 9.68 -14.58 7.03
CA PRO A 83 9.27 -14.90 5.68
C PRO A 83 9.14 -13.62 4.84
N ALA A 84 9.87 -13.57 3.74
CA ALA A 84 10.05 -12.38 2.93
C ALA A 84 9.64 -12.61 1.47
N ARG A 85 9.18 -11.54 0.82
CA ARG A 85 9.01 -11.48 -0.62
C ARG A 85 9.82 -10.31 -1.18
N LEU A 86 10.67 -10.61 -2.14
CA LEU A 86 11.34 -9.62 -2.99
C LEU A 86 10.49 -9.40 -4.24
N TYR A 87 10.11 -8.16 -4.52
CA TYR A 87 9.28 -7.84 -5.68
C TYR A 87 9.70 -6.53 -6.35
N THR A 88 9.28 -6.35 -7.59
CA THR A 88 9.38 -5.09 -8.33
C THR A 88 8.04 -4.75 -8.96
N ARG A 89 7.74 -3.46 -9.08
CA ARG A 89 6.58 -2.98 -9.84
C ARG A 89 6.89 -2.93 -11.31
N CYS A 90 5.99 -3.46 -12.11
CA CYS A 90 6.07 -3.45 -13.56
C CYS A 90 4.77 -2.89 -14.14
N ALA A 91 4.86 -1.87 -15.00
CA ALA A 91 3.70 -1.38 -15.72
C ALA A 91 3.18 -2.46 -16.67
N ILE A 92 1.88 -2.43 -16.97
CA ILE A 92 1.23 -3.45 -17.83
C ILE A 92 1.84 -3.48 -19.23
N ASP A 93 2.27 -2.34 -19.72
CA ASP A 93 2.85 -2.14 -21.05
C ASP A 93 4.39 -2.25 -21.09
N ASP A 94 5.05 -2.48 -19.96
CA ASP A 94 6.52 -2.64 -19.87
C ASP A 94 6.91 -4.12 -20.05
N SER A 95 6.80 -4.60 -21.29
CA SER A 95 7.12 -5.99 -21.63
C SER A 95 8.60 -6.34 -21.43
N GLU A 96 9.52 -5.40 -21.68
CA GLU A 96 10.96 -5.64 -21.52
C GLU A 96 11.30 -5.91 -20.05
N LYS A 97 10.78 -5.10 -19.14
CA LYS A 97 10.95 -5.29 -17.72
C LYS A 97 10.31 -6.59 -17.23
N HIS A 98 9.10 -6.88 -17.73
CA HIS A 98 8.40 -8.12 -17.40
C HIS A 98 9.22 -9.35 -17.81
N GLU A 99 9.70 -9.42 -19.05
CA GLU A 99 10.53 -10.52 -19.57
C GLU A 99 11.84 -10.65 -18.78
N TYR A 100 12.49 -9.52 -18.47
CA TYR A 100 13.73 -9.53 -17.70
C TYR A 100 13.53 -10.18 -16.33
N PHE A 101 12.55 -9.71 -15.54
CA PHE A 101 12.36 -10.24 -14.21
C PHE A 101 11.81 -11.68 -14.18
N THR A 102 10.97 -12.05 -15.15
CA THR A 102 10.53 -13.45 -15.32
C THR A 102 11.71 -14.38 -15.58
N ARG A 103 12.66 -13.98 -16.43
CA ARG A 103 13.92 -14.73 -16.66
C ARG A 103 14.77 -14.84 -15.39
N MET A 104 14.70 -13.83 -14.49
CA MET A 104 15.38 -13.83 -13.20
C MET A 104 14.64 -14.61 -12.11
N GLY A 105 13.58 -15.36 -12.47
CA GLY A 105 12.83 -16.24 -11.56
C GLY A 105 11.80 -15.51 -10.71
N PHE A 106 11.33 -14.34 -11.15
CA PHE A 106 10.18 -13.69 -10.57
C PHE A 106 8.89 -14.17 -11.24
N ASP A 107 7.85 -14.37 -10.46
CA ASP A 107 6.50 -14.68 -10.94
C ASP A 107 5.60 -13.44 -10.95
N ASP A 108 4.49 -13.50 -11.68
CA ASP A 108 3.52 -12.42 -11.88
C ASP A 108 2.16 -12.68 -11.19
N PHE A 109 2.13 -13.54 -10.15
CA PHE A 109 0.87 -13.89 -9.51
C PHE A 109 0.23 -12.75 -8.69
N ASP A 110 0.93 -11.65 -8.48
CA ASP A 110 0.45 -10.49 -7.73
C ASP A 110 0.35 -9.24 -8.61
N GLY A 111 -0.42 -8.25 -8.19
CA GLY A 111 -0.63 -7.00 -8.93
C GLY A 111 -1.41 -5.98 -8.13
N ASP A 112 -1.30 -4.72 -8.54
CA ASP A 112 -2.10 -3.62 -8.02
C ASP A 112 -3.49 -3.66 -8.68
N GLU A 113 -4.52 -3.99 -7.91
CA GLU A 113 -5.89 -4.15 -8.39
C GLU A 113 -6.71 -2.89 -8.08
N LEU A 114 -7.41 -2.37 -9.09
CA LEU A 114 -8.37 -1.28 -8.95
C LEU A 114 -9.78 -1.82 -8.79
N PHE A 115 -10.45 -1.33 -7.77
CA PHE A 115 -11.86 -1.58 -7.47
C PHE A 115 -12.62 -0.27 -7.44
N VAL A 116 -13.86 -0.30 -7.93
CA VAL A 116 -14.76 0.87 -7.95
C VAL A 116 -16.11 0.50 -7.35
N LEU A 117 -16.64 1.41 -6.57
CA LEU A 117 -17.99 1.35 -6.02
C LEU A 117 -18.73 2.62 -6.43
N PRO A 118 -19.75 2.52 -7.31
CA PRO A 118 -20.63 3.65 -7.59
C PRO A 118 -21.30 4.14 -6.29
N VAL A 119 -21.24 5.43 -6.04
CA VAL A 119 -21.88 6.03 -4.85
C VAL A 119 -23.35 6.20 -5.11
N PRO A 120 -24.25 5.46 -4.44
CA PRO A 120 -25.69 5.62 -4.65
C PRO A 120 -26.15 7.00 -4.22
N GLN A 121 -26.94 7.68 -5.07
CA GLN A 121 -27.55 8.96 -4.71
C GLN A 121 -28.74 8.76 -3.73
N ASP A 122 -29.36 7.58 -3.75
CA ASP A 122 -30.36 7.14 -2.77
C ASP A 122 -29.86 5.88 -2.06
N LEU A 123 -29.76 5.96 -0.75
CA LEU A 123 -29.32 4.88 0.13
C LEU A 123 -30.49 4.14 0.81
N SER A 124 -31.74 4.50 0.54
CA SER A 124 -32.92 3.95 1.20
C SER A 124 -33.08 2.44 1.00
N GLY A 125 -32.71 1.93 -0.18
CA GLY A 125 -32.75 0.51 -0.53
C GLY A 125 -31.49 -0.29 -0.13
N ARG A 126 -30.43 0.37 0.36
CA ARG A 126 -29.18 -0.30 0.71
C ARG A 126 -29.22 -0.81 2.14
N ARG A 127 -28.98 -2.12 2.31
CA ARG A 127 -28.77 -2.69 3.65
C ARG A 127 -27.48 -2.12 4.24
N ARG A 128 -27.60 -1.34 5.31
CA ARG A 128 -26.44 -0.76 6.01
C ARG A 128 -25.81 -1.76 6.97
N ASN A 129 -24.51 -1.78 7.00
CA ASN A 129 -23.74 -2.40 8.07
C ASN A 129 -23.55 -1.39 9.20
N TYR A 130 -23.58 -1.87 10.42
CA TYR A 130 -23.34 -1.05 11.62
C TYR A 130 -22.12 -1.57 12.34
N VAL A 131 -21.40 -0.69 13.02
CA VAL A 131 -20.31 -1.11 13.92
C VAL A 131 -20.87 -2.02 15.00
N PRO A 132 -20.10 -3.02 15.47
CA PRO A 132 -20.55 -3.98 16.48
C PRO A 132 -21.07 -3.29 17.75
N LEU A 133 -22.04 -3.92 18.42
CA LEU A 133 -22.56 -3.44 19.70
C LEU A 133 -21.44 -3.21 20.71
N GLY A 134 -21.52 -2.10 21.45
CA GLY A 134 -20.49 -1.69 22.41
C GLY A 134 -19.30 -0.97 21.79
N THR A 135 -19.29 -0.78 20.46
CA THR A 135 -18.29 0.07 19.79
C THR A 135 -18.91 1.38 19.34
N LYS A 136 -18.08 2.40 19.15
CA LYS A 136 -18.48 3.73 18.69
C LYS A 136 -17.59 4.17 17.53
N SER A 137 -18.23 4.58 16.43
CA SER A 137 -17.56 5.25 15.32
C SER A 137 -17.56 6.77 15.55
N ILE A 138 -16.43 7.41 15.36
CA ILE A 138 -16.24 8.85 15.56
C ILE A 138 -15.49 9.47 14.39
N ASP A 139 -15.79 10.72 14.08
CA ASP A 139 -14.95 11.54 13.20
C ASP A 139 -13.65 11.89 13.91
N VAL A 140 -12.52 11.78 13.19
CA VAL A 140 -11.21 12.06 13.75
C VAL A 140 -10.85 13.52 13.56
N ASP A 141 -10.55 14.21 14.67
CA ASP A 141 -10.02 15.57 14.61
C ASP A 141 -8.51 15.54 14.33
N LEU A 142 -8.11 15.91 13.11
CA LEU A 142 -6.72 15.90 12.65
C LEU A 142 -6.09 17.31 12.56
N ARG A 143 -6.68 18.33 13.19
CA ARG A 143 -6.20 19.71 13.12
C ARG A 143 -4.81 19.91 13.73
N THR A 144 -4.45 19.13 14.74
CA THR A 144 -3.12 19.24 15.36
C THR A 144 -2.16 18.18 14.83
N ARG A 145 -0.86 18.53 14.78
CA ARG A 145 0.20 17.58 14.35
C ARG A 145 0.20 16.32 15.21
N ALA A 146 0.09 16.45 16.53
CA ALA A 146 0.08 15.31 17.45
C ALA A 146 -1.06 14.32 17.11
N ARG A 147 -2.27 14.79 16.79
CA ARG A 147 -3.39 13.92 16.40
C ARG A 147 -3.19 13.24 15.05
N ARG A 148 -2.53 13.93 14.11
CA ARG A 148 -2.15 13.32 12.82
C ARG A 148 -1.13 12.21 13.02
N GLU A 149 -0.12 12.44 13.84
CA GLU A 149 0.89 11.44 14.20
C GLU A 149 0.26 10.24 14.92
N GLU A 150 -0.64 10.46 15.87
CA GLU A 150 -1.39 9.40 16.55
C GLU A 150 -2.23 8.57 15.56
N PHE A 151 -2.95 9.24 14.65
CA PHE A 151 -3.74 8.59 13.61
C PHE A 151 -2.86 7.70 12.71
N LEU A 152 -1.71 8.20 12.28
CA LEU A 152 -0.75 7.45 11.46
C LEU A 152 -0.09 6.31 12.25
N MET A 153 0.26 6.55 13.52
CA MET A 153 0.89 5.52 14.38
C MET A 153 0.01 4.29 14.57
N SER A 154 -1.32 4.47 14.70
CA SER A 154 -2.25 3.34 14.80
C SER A 154 -2.29 2.46 13.55
N LEU A 155 -1.75 2.94 12.43
CA LEU A 155 -1.66 2.26 11.13
C LEU A 155 -0.31 1.59 10.88
N LYS A 156 0.68 1.84 11.74
CA LYS A 156 2.05 1.35 11.55
C LYS A 156 2.11 -0.14 11.24
N ASP A 157 1.42 -0.95 12.03
CA ASP A 157 1.42 -2.40 11.86
C ASP A 157 0.62 -2.91 10.65
N PHE A 158 -0.07 -2.02 9.96
CA PHE A 158 -0.81 -2.32 8.73
C PHE A 158 -0.02 -1.94 7.46
N GLY A 159 1.22 -1.46 7.60
CA GLY A 159 2.08 -1.11 6.48
C GLY A 159 1.83 0.28 5.87
N TYR A 160 1.08 1.15 6.56
CA TYR A 160 0.85 2.54 6.13
C TYR A 160 1.85 3.54 6.73
N VAL A 161 3.03 3.10 7.12
CA VAL A 161 4.01 3.85 7.93
C VAL A 161 4.66 5.00 7.18
N GLU A 162 4.67 4.95 5.86
CA GLU A 162 5.44 5.89 5.03
C GLU A 162 4.73 7.22 4.79
N HIS A 163 3.48 7.34 5.25
CA HIS A 163 2.76 8.58 5.11
C HIS A 163 3.16 9.55 6.23
N ALA A 164 4.09 10.44 5.88
CA ALA A 164 4.45 11.54 6.75
C ALA A 164 3.22 12.41 7.08
N SER A 165 3.27 13.13 8.19
CA SER A 165 2.22 14.09 8.58
C SER A 165 1.89 15.08 7.44
N GLU A 166 2.89 15.44 6.65
CA GLU A 166 2.77 16.31 5.48
C GLU A 166 1.89 15.71 4.37
N TRP A 167 1.97 14.41 4.14
CA TRP A 167 1.08 13.71 3.21
C TRP A 167 -0.39 13.84 3.68
N LEU A 168 -0.65 13.58 4.96
CA LEU A 168 -1.99 13.69 5.51
C LEU A 168 -2.49 15.14 5.46
N GLU A 169 -1.63 16.13 5.74
CA GLU A 169 -1.95 17.55 5.60
C GLU A 169 -2.31 17.94 4.17
N ALA A 170 -1.63 17.37 3.18
CA ALA A 170 -1.98 17.57 1.77
C ALA A 170 -3.37 17.00 1.46
N ARG A 171 -3.66 15.78 1.94
CA ARG A 171 -4.97 15.13 1.76
C ARG A 171 -6.11 15.88 2.44
N MET A 172 -5.88 16.48 3.60
CA MET A 172 -6.87 17.30 4.31
C MET A 172 -7.34 18.54 3.51
N LYS A 173 -6.63 18.92 2.46
CA LYS A 173 -7.00 20.05 1.58
C LYS A 173 -7.90 19.62 0.41
N GLU A 174 -8.11 18.33 0.23
CA GLU A 174 -8.96 17.82 -0.83
C GLU A 174 -10.45 18.13 -0.54
N PRO A 175 -11.27 18.36 -1.57
CA PRO A 175 -12.69 18.68 -1.42
C PRO A 175 -13.48 17.61 -0.65
N VAL A 176 -13.08 16.35 -0.78
CA VAL A 176 -13.59 15.23 -0.01
C VAL A 176 -12.50 14.77 0.95
N PHE A 177 -12.81 14.81 2.24
CA PHE A 177 -11.94 14.31 3.29
C PHE A 177 -12.79 13.69 4.41
N ILE A 178 -12.69 12.37 4.60
CA ILE A 178 -13.43 11.62 5.60
C ILE A 178 -12.46 10.76 6.38
N ALA A 179 -12.21 11.08 7.65
CA ALA A 179 -11.39 10.31 8.56
C ALA A 179 -12.25 9.81 9.73
N ARG A 180 -12.32 8.51 9.91
CA ARG A 180 -13.12 7.88 10.98
C ARG A 180 -12.32 6.85 11.74
N SER A 181 -12.59 6.76 13.05
CA SER A 181 -12.05 5.71 13.90
C SER A 181 -13.16 5.06 14.72
N VAL A 182 -13.00 3.77 15.00
CA VAL A 182 -13.91 2.98 15.82
C VAL A 182 -13.19 2.55 17.07
N TYR A 183 -13.85 2.70 18.22
CA TYR A 183 -13.34 2.32 19.54
C TYR A 183 -14.36 1.50 20.32
N GLN A 184 -13.87 0.62 21.22
CA GLN A 184 -14.64 0.03 22.31
C GLN A 184 -14.07 0.54 23.64
N GLY A 185 -14.76 1.48 24.29
CA GLY A 185 -14.17 2.24 25.38
C GLY A 185 -12.94 3.01 24.89
N SER A 186 -11.76 2.70 25.43
CA SER A 186 -10.46 3.23 24.99
C SER A 186 -9.76 2.37 23.93
N ASP A 187 -10.25 1.13 23.71
CA ASP A 187 -9.58 0.19 22.82
C ASP A 187 -9.83 0.55 21.36
N PHE A 188 -8.75 0.69 20.59
CA PHE A 188 -8.81 0.87 19.15
C PHE A 188 -9.38 -0.39 18.47
N VAL A 189 -10.34 -0.20 17.58
CA VAL A 189 -11.03 -1.27 16.84
C VAL A 189 -10.67 -1.22 15.35
N GLY A 190 -10.65 -0.02 14.78
CA GLY A 190 -10.34 0.18 13.38
C GLY A 190 -10.48 1.64 12.97
N GLN A 191 -10.01 1.95 11.75
CA GLN A 191 -10.14 3.29 11.18
C GLN A 191 -10.13 3.27 9.67
N MET A 192 -10.54 4.40 9.09
CA MET A 192 -10.65 4.61 7.65
C MET A 192 -10.29 6.04 7.29
N LEU A 193 -9.67 6.21 6.12
CA LEU A 193 -9.48 7.49 5.45
C LEU A 193 -9.98 7.41 4.02
N VAL A 194 -10.81 8.37 3.63
CA VAL A 194 -11.26 8.59 2.25
C VAL A 194 -10.96 10.04 1.87
N THR A 195 -10.37 10.25 0.70
CA THR A 195 -10.05 11.58 0.16
C THR A 195 -10.43 11.68 -1.31
N GLY A 196 -10.44 12.88 -1.88
CA GLY A 196 -10.71 13.06 -3.31
C GLY A 196 -11.54 14.28 -3.65
N ASN A 197 -12.35 14.14 -4.69
CA ASN A 197 -13.20 15.21 -5.21
C ASN A 197 -14.62 14.70 -5.55
N GLN A 198 -15.46 15.54 -6.15
CA GLN A 198 -16.83 15.16 -6.49
C GLN A 198 -16.95 14.07 -7.58
N ASN A 199 -15.97 13.96 -8.47
CA ASN A 199 -15.99 12.92 -9.50
C ASN A 199 -15.58 11.56 -8.93
N GLU A 200 -14.51 11.57 -8.13
CA GLU A 200 -13.90 10.36 -7.59
C GLU A 200 -13.34 10.59 -6.21
N ALA A 201 -13.70 9.73 -5.27
CA ALA A 201 -13.07 9.61 -3.96
C ALA A 201 -12.24 8.32 -3.91
N GLN A 202 -11.14 8.36 -3.19
CA GLN A 202 -10.22 7.25 -2.98
C GLN A 202 -10.33 6.76 -1.55
N LEU A 203 -10.59 5.47 -1.35
CA LEU A 203 -10.39 4.81 -0.07
C LEU A 203 -8.88 4.62 0.13
N GLU A 204 -8.25 5.60 0.79
CA GLU A 204 -6.80 5.62 1.02
C GLU A 204 -6.37 4.48 1.93
N MET A 205 -7.20 4.21 2.95
CA MET A 205 -6.95 3.14 3.90
C MET A 205 -8.23 2.70 4.63
N VAL A 206 -8.25 1.42 4.98
CA VAL A 206 -9.16 0.87 5.99
C VAL A 206 -8.41 -0.19 6.78
N ALA A 207 -8.31 -0.01 8.09
CA ALA A 207 -7.59 -0.90 8.99
C ALA A 207 -8.55 -1.36 10.10
N VAL A 208 -8.53 -2.67 10.40
CA VAL A 208 -9.32 -3.26 11.48
C VAL A 208 -8.44 -4.19 12.29
N GLU A 209 -8.40 -4.00 13.60
CA GLU A 209 -7.65 -4.85 14.53
C GLU A 209 -8.06 -6.31 14.38
N GLN A 210 -7.08 -7.23 14.48
CA GLN A 210 -7.26 -8.65 14.18
C GLN A 210 -8.43 -9.27 14.96
N LYS A 211 -8.55 -8.94 16.25
CA LYS A 211 -9.65 -9.43 17.11
C LYS A 211 -11.05 -8.99 16.66
N TRP A 212 -11.14 -7.95 15.81
CA TRP A 212 -12.38 -7.37 15.30
C TRP A 212 -12.67 -7.70 13.84
N ARG A 213 -11.75 -8.38 13.15
CA ARG A 213 -11.95 -8.79 11.76
C ARG A 213 -13.12 -9.79 11.64
N GLY A 214 -13.76 -9.79 10.48
CA GLY A 214 -14.92 -10.66 10.22
C GLY A 214 -16.24 -10.20 10.88
N ARG A 215 -16.22 -9.16 11.72
CA ARG A 215 -17.41 -8.64 12.44
C ARG A 215 -18.10 -7.48 11.74
N GLY A 216 -17.75 -7.18 10.48
CA GLY A 216 -18.39 -6.13 9.67
C GLY A 216 -17.89 -4.71 9.88
N VAL A 217 -16.87 -4.47 10.72
CA VAL A 217 -16.35 -3.12 11.04
C VAL A 217 -15.97 -2.34 9.80
N ALA A 218 -15.17 -2.95 8.89
CA ALA A 218 -14.74 -2.27 7.66
C ALA A 218 -15.92 -1.93 6.74
N CYS A 219 -16.87 -2.85 6.58
CA CYS A 219 -18.07 -2.58 5.77
C CYS A 219 -18.95 -1.48 6.41
N ALA A 220 -19.05 -1.42 7.74
CA ALA A 220 -19.76 -0.37 8.43
C ALA A 220 -19.10 1.00 8.20
N LEU A 221 -17.77 1.10 8.29
CA LEU A 221 -17.02 2.32 7.99
C LEU A 221 -17.25 2.76 6.53
N ILE A 222 -17.22 1.83 5.58
CA ILE A 222 -17.48 2.12 4.17
C ILE A 222 -18.91 2.62 3.98
N ASP A 223 -19.92 2.02 4.63
CA ASP A 223 -21.31 2.48 4.55
C ASP A 223 -21.48 3.89 5.16
N GLU A 224 -20.74 4.21 6.22
CA GLU A 224 -20.72 5.57 6.78
C GLU A 224 -20.07 6.56 5.80
N ALA A 225 -18.97 6.18 5.13
CA ALA A 225 -18.36 7.00 4.08
C ALA A 225 -19.33 7.20 2.91
N LEU A 226 -19.99 6.15 2.44
CA LEU A 226 -20.96 6.25 1.34
C LEU A 226 -22.11 7.22 1.66
N ALA A 227 -22.57 7.28 2.92
CA ALA A 227 -23.58 8.25 3.32
C ALA A 227 -23.10 9.70 3.19
N GLN A 228 -21.85 9.98 3.55
CA GLN A 228 -21.26 11.30 3.39
C GLN A 228 -20.97 11.62 1.92
N LEU A 229 -20.42 10.67 1.15
CA LEU A 229 -20.13 10.82 -0.27
C LEU A 229 -21.40 11.08 -1.09
N SER A 230 -22.49 10.35 -0.78
CA SER A 230 -23.80 10.54 -1.39
C SER A 230 -24.33 11.97 -1.16
N SER A 231 -24.24 12.48 0.08
CA SER A 231 -24.65 13.85 0.41
C SER A 231 -23.82 14.92 -0.31
N GLN A 232 -22.57 14.61 -0.63
CA GLN A 232 -21.66 15.48 -1.39
C GLN A 232 -21.76 15.26 -2.91
N ARG A 233 -22.64 14.34 -3.36
CA ARG A 233 -22.84 13.97 -4.77
C ARG A 233 -21.57 13.45 -5.45
N VAL A 234 -20.71 12.76 -4.72
CA VAL A 234 -19.57 12.06 -5.30
C VAL A 234 -20.06 10.91 -6.18
N ALA A 235 -19.45 10.73 -7.35
CA ALA A 235 -19.90 9.71 -8.30
C ALA A 235 -19.38 8.30 -7.94
N TYR A 236 -18.10 8.19 -7.59
CA TYR A 236 -17.44 6.91 -7.37
C TYR A 236 -16.56 6.92 -6.13
N LEU A 237 -16.50 5.77 -5.45
CA LEU A 237 -15.49 5.46 -4.45
C LEU A 237 -14.55 4.39 -5.02
N CYS A 238 -13.29 4.74 -5.20
CA CYS A 238 -12.25 3.85 -5.72
C CYS A 238 -11.43 3.26 -4.57
N ALA A 239 -10.93 2.05 -4.73
CA ALA A 239 -10.02 1.41 -3.79
C ALA A 239 -8.95 0.62 -4.54
N ARG A 240 -7.74 0.60 -3.98
CA ARG A 240 -6.61 -0.16 -4.52
C ARG A 240 -6.07 -1.12 -3.49
N SER A 241 -5.65 -2.28 -3.92
CA SER A 241 -4.91 -3.21 -3.07
C SER A 241 -4.16 -4.23 -3.92
N VAL A 242 -3.09 -4.77 -3.35
CA VAL A 242 -2.37 -5.88 -3.95
C VAL A 242 -3.22 -7.15 -3.93
N ARG A 243 -3.17 -7.94 -5.01
CA ARG A 243 -3.96 -9.18 -5.19
C ARG A 243 -3.77 -10.19 -4.06
N ARG A 244 -2.55 -10.31 -3.54
CA ARG A 244 -2.22 -11.19 -2.40
C ARG A 244 -2.88 -10.78 -1.07
N ASN A 245 -3.37 -9.53 -0.94
CA ASN A 245 -4.15 -9.12 0.23
C ASN A 245 -5.59 -9.65 0.14
N LYS A 246 -5.75 -10.95 0.33
CA LYS A 246 -7.04 -11.66 0.23
C LYS A 246 -8.10 -11.07 1.16
N SER A 247 -7.69 -10.55 2.33
CA SER A 247 -8.61 -9.91 3.27
C SER A 247 -9.23 -8.65 2.70
N ALA A 248 -8.44 -7.79 2.04
CA ALA A 248 -8.94 -6.61 1.35
C ALA A 248 -9.84 -7.00 0.18
N MET A 249 -9.44 -7.99 -0.63
CA MET A 249 -10.26 -8.49 -1.76
C MET A 249 -11.65 -8.95 -1.30
N GLN A 250 -11.71 -9.72 -0.21
CA GLN A 250 -12.99 -10.18 0.35
C GLN A 250 -13.81 -9.03 0.92
N MET A 251 -13.18 -8.08 1.58
CA MET A 251 -13.83 -6.91 2.15
C MET A 251 -14.42 -6.03 1.05
N PHE A 252 -13.68 -5.75 -0.03
CA PHE A 252 -14.17 -4.97 -1.16
C PHE A 252 -15.40 -5.62 -1.79
N ARG A 253 -15.37 -6.93 -2.06
CA ARG A 253 -16.53 -7.66 -2.59
C ARG A 253 -17.76 -7.57 -1.67
N ARG A 254 -17.56 -7.72 -0.35
CA ARG A 254 -18.66 -7.62 0.63
C ARG A 254 -19.21 -6.21 0.73
N ALA A 255 -18.40 -5.18 0.56
CA ALA A 255 -18.83 -3.79 0.55
C ALA A 255 -19.50 -3.39 -0.78
N GLY A 256 -19.44 -4.25 -1.81
CA GLY A 256 -20.08 -4.02 -3.11
C GLY A 256 -19.17 -3.36 -4.14
N PHE A 257 -17.85 -3.30 -3.90
CA PHE A 257 -16.92 -2.88 -4.94
C PHE A 257 -16.83 -3.91 -6.06
N GLU A 258 -16.72 -3.41 -7.28
CA GLU A 258 -16.46 -4.20 -8.47
C GLU A 258 -14.99 -4.06 -8.88
N TRP A 259 -14.36 -5.16 -9.25
CA TRP A 259 -13.03 -5.14 -9.84
C TRP A 259 -13.10 -4.54 -11.26
N VAL A 260 -12.18 -3.64 -11.55
CA VAL A 260 -12.13 -2.95 -12.86
C VAL A 260 -10.97 -3.45 -13.70
N ARG A 261 -9.76 -3.39 -13.14
CA ARG A 261 -8.54 -3.80 -13.85
C ARG A 261 -7.38 -3.99 -12.88
N THR A 262 -6.36 -4.68 -13.37
CA THR A 262 -5.01 -4.60 -12.82
C THR A 262 -4.35 -3.32 -13.33
N GLU A 263 -3.71 -2.52 -12.49
CA GLU A 263 -3.02 -1.28 -12.87
C GLU A 263 -1.51 -1.48 -13.04
N GLY A 264 -0.95 -2.56 -12.49
CA GLY A 264 0.44 -2.96 -12.64
C GLY A 264 0.69 -4.34 -12.06
N TYR A 265 1.74 -5.00 -12.53
CA TYR A 265 2.20 -6.27 -11.99
C TYR A 265 3.20 -6.04 -10.86
N LEU A 266 3.14 -6.90 -9.85
CA LEU A 266 4.15 -7.03 -8.82
C LEU A 266 4.89 -8.35 -9.04
N LEU A 267 5.90 -8.28 -9.91
CA LEU A 267 6.75 -9.42 -10.21
C LEU A 267 7.63 -9.72 -9.01
N GLY A 268 7.67 -10.94 -8.53
CA GLY A 268 8.43 -11.22 -7.32
C GLY A 268 8.69 -12.69 -7.06
N ARG A 269 9.53 -12.94 -6.06
CA ARG A 269 9.84 -14.27 -5.55
C ARG A 269 9.96 -14.27 -4.03
N ASP A 270 9.77 -15.41 -3.43
CA ASP A 270 10.01 -15.59 -2.01
C ASP A 270 11.53 -15.68 -1.74
N LEU A 271 11.97 -15.15 -0.60
CA LEU A 271 13.34 -15.24 -0.09
C LEU A 271 13.42 -16.22 1.07
#